data_0b0f38df11ecb3abb009dfdcaf64d572
#
_entry.id   0b0f38df11ecb3abb009dfdcaf64d572
#
_cell.length_a   1.000
_cell.length_b   1.000
_cell.length_c   1.000
_cell.angle_alpha   90.00
_cell.angle_beta   90.00
_cell.angle_gamma   90.00
#
_symmetry.space_group_name_H-M   'P 1'
#
loop_
_entity.id
_entity.type
_entity.pdbx_description
1 polymer ?
#
loop_
_entity_poly.entity_id
_entity_poly.type
_entity_poly.pdbx_seq_one_letter_code
_entity_poly.pdbx_strand_id
1 'polypeptide(L)'
;GTRLGLDKPKGMLNVGVNKTLYLFEQLINNIMDVVNETGTYIPLYIMTSDKNNEDTVNFFEEQNYFGYDKDYIKFFVQEMAPSCDYNGKLYMEAKDTLSLSPNGNGGWFSSLIKAGLIKDINERGVEWLNVFSVDNVLQRIADPVFVGATIESGCVSGSKVVRKCDPYERVGAMCL
;
A
#
# COMPACT_ATOMS: atom_id res chain seq x y z
N GLY A 1 -1.40 10.31 7.46
CA GLY A 1 -1.60 11.40 7.21
C GLY A 1 -1.04 12.75 7.56
N THR A 2 0.20 12.90 8.06
CA THR A 2 0.78 14.18 8.50
C THR A 2 0.71 15.31 7.46
N ARG A 3 0.83 15.01 6.17
CA ARG A 3 0.72 16.02 5.10
C ARG A 3 -0.69 16.59 4.91
N LEU A 4 -1.72 15.87 5.34
CA LEU A 4 -3.14 16.26 5.23
C LEU A 4 -3.71 16.73 6.57
N GLY A 5 -2.88 16.85 7.64
CA GLY A 5 -3.34 17.19 8.98
C GLY A 5 -4.33 16.18 9.58
N LEU A 6 -4.26 14.93 9.13
CA LEU A 6 -5.17 13.87 9.60
C LEU A 6 -4.55 13.13 10.77
N ASP A 7 -5.28 13.01 11.85
CA ASP A 7 -4.91 12.20 13.02
C ASP A 7 -5.12 10.69 12.78
N LYS A 8 -5.83 10.33 11.71
CA LYS A 8 -6.16 8.96 11.33
C LYS A 8 -5.40 8.51 10.06
N PRO A 9 -5.24 7.20 9.83
CA PRO A 9 -4.72 6.67 8.57
C PRO A 9 -5.50 7.19 7.36
N LYS A 10 -4.80 7.52 6.28
CA LYS A 10 -5.42 8.11 5.07
C LYS A 10 -6.54 7.24 4.48
N GLY A 11 -6.37 5.92 4.52
CA GLY A 11 -7.37 4.97 4.01
C GLY A 11 -8.73 5.06 4.70
N MET A 12 -8.76 5.62 5.91
CA MET A 12 -9.99 5.86 6.70
C MET A 12 -10.68 7.18 6.34
N LEU A 13 -10.12 7.96 5.41
CA LEU A 13 -10.74 9.22 4.97
C LEU A 13 -12.02 8.94 4.20
N ASN A 14 -13.11 9.59 4.63
CA ASN A 14 -14.35 9.61 3.87
C ASN A 14 -14.22 10.59 2.71
N VAL A 15 -14.30 10.09 1.49
CA VAL A 15 -14.22 10.86 0.24
C VAL A 15 -15.58 10.93 -0.48
N GLY A 16 -16.60 10.32 0.10
CA GLY A 16 -17.94 10.33 -0.48
C GLY A 16 -18.59 11.69 -0.42
N VAL A 17 -19.27 12.07 -1.50
CA VAL A 17 -20.01 13.34 -1.60
C VAL A 17 -21.46 13.16 -1.16
N ASN A 18 -22.13 12.12 -1.64
CA ASN A 18 -23.55 11.86 -1.38
C ASN A 18 -23.80 10.71 -0.39
N LYS A 19 -22.77 9.95 -0.08
CA LYS A 19 -22.79 8.84 0.88
C LYS A 19 -21.42 8.71 1.52
N THR A 20 -21.35 8.03 2.64
CA THR A 20 -20.05 7.64 3.21
C THR A 20 -19.37 6.68 2.24
N LEU A 21 -18.11 6.98 1.89
CA LEU A 21 -17.25 6.17 1.06
C LEU A 21 -15.80 6.38 1.51
N TYR A 22 -15.20 5.38 2.10
CA TYR A 22 -13.83 5.46 2.57
C TYR A 22 -12.83 5.14 1.46
N LEU A 23 -11.61 5.67 1.56
CA LEU A 23 -10.55 5.34 0.60
C LEU A 23 -10.25 3.84 0.55
N PHE A 24 -10.20 3.16 1.70
CA PHE A 24 -10.05 1.71 1.74
C PHE A 24 -11.21 0.99 1.05
N GLU A 25 -12.46 1.43 1.29
CA GLU A 25 -13.64 0.89 0.62
C GLU A 25 -13.53 1.02 -0.89
N GLN A 26 -13.10 2.18 -1.38
CA GLN A 26 -12.91 2.40 -2.82
C GLN A 26 -11.84 1.47 -3.42
N LEU A 27 -10.74 1.22 -2.69
CA LEU A 27 -9.71 0.29 -3.13
C LEU A 27 -10.22 -1.17 -3.13
N ILE A 28 -10.99 -1.54 -2.10
CA ILE A 28 -11.64 -2.87 -2.07
C ILE A 28 -12.64 -3.03 -3.22
N ASN A 29 -13.44 -2.02 -3.52
CA ASN A 29 -14.35 -2.05 -4.67
C ASN A 29 -13.59 -2.26 -5.99
N ASN A 30 -12.46 -1.57 -6.18
CA ASN A 30 -11.60 -1.74 -7.37
C ASN A 30 -11.07 -3.17 -7.53
N ILE A 31 -10.65 -3.81 -6.43
CA ILE A 31 -10.16 -5.18 -6.50
C ILE A 31 -11.31 -6.19 -6.67
N MET A 32 -12.49 -5.91 -6.05
CA MET A 32 -13.69 -6.72 -6.24
C MET A 32 -14.18 -6.76 -7.68
N ASP A 33 -14.06 -5.64 -8.41
CA ASP A 33 -14.40 -5.61 -9.85
C ASP A 33 -13.55 -6.64 -10.62
N VAL A 34 -12.26 -6.76 -10.30
CA VAL A 34 -11.37 -7.75 -10.94
C VAL A 34 -11.70 -9.17 -10.46
N VAL A 35 -12.00 -9.37 -9.17
CA VAL A 35 -12.45 -10.67 -8.64
C VAL A 35 -13.71 -11.13 -9.35
N ASN A 36 -14.68 -10.23 -9.54
CA ASN A 36 -15.93 -10.55 -10.24
C ASN A 36 -15.71 -10.89 -11.72
N GLU A 37 -14.75 -10.21 -12.37
CA GLU A 37 -14.40 -10.47 -13.77
C GLU A 37 -13.66 -11.81 -13.95
N THR A 38 -12.74 -12.13 -13.04
CA THR A 38 -11.85 -13.29 -13.17
C THR A 38 -12.34 -14.53 -12.43
N GLY A 39 -13.28 -14.38 -11.50
CA GLY A 39 -13.72 -15.44 -10.60
C GLY A 39 -12.69 -15.87 -9.56
N THR A 40 -11.59 -15.12 -9.40
CA THR A 40 -10.49 -15.48 -8.51
C THR A 40 -10.25 -14.40 -7.47
N TYR A 41 -10.24 -14.77 -6.19
CA TYR A 41 -9.87 -13.86 -5.10
C TYR A 41 -8.38 -13.54 -5.15
N ILE A 42 -8.06 -12.26 -4.97
CA ILE A 42 -6.70 -11.72 -5.04
C ILE A 42 -6.21 -11.41 -3.62
N PRO A 43 -5.11 -12.03 -3.14
CA PRO A 43 -4.57 -11.71 -1.83
C PRO A 43 -4.14 -10.24 -1.75
N LEU A 44 -4.56 -9.56 -0.68
CA LEU A 44 -4.24 -8.16 -0.42
C LEU A 44 -3.35 -8.04 0.83
N TYR A 45 -2.15 -7.52 0.65
CA TYR A 45 -1.17 -7.30 1.71
C TYR A 45 -1.05 -5.80 2.00
N ILE A 46 -1.49 -5.37 3.16
CA ILE A 46 -1.58 -3.96 3.54
C ILE A 46 -0.42 -3.59 4.46
N MET A 47 0.50 -2.78 3.94
CA MET A 47 1.59 -2.24 4.73
C MET A 47 1.12 -1.07 5.59
N THR A 48 1.37 -1.17 6.87
CA THR A 48 1.04 -0.17 7.88
C THR A 48 2.31 0.33 8.58
N SER A 49 2.18 1.17 9.59
CA SER A 49 3.26 1.55 10.50
C SER A 49 2.89 1.19 11.93
N ASP A 50 3.87 1.16 12.83
CA ASP A 50 3.63 0.92 14.26
C ASP A 50 2.53 1.84 14.83
N LYS A 51 2.51 3.09 14.37
CA LYS A 51 1.57 4.11 14.85
C LYS A 51 0.13 3.93 14.38
N ASN A 52 -0.09 3.21 13.27
CA ASN A 52 -1.42 3.14 12.65
C ASN A 52 -1.89 1.71 12.32
N ASN A 53 -1.11 0.71 12.69
CA ASN A 53 -1.46 -0.68 12.40
C ASN A 53 -2.75 -1.09 13.12
N GLU A 54 -2.82 -0.86 14.42
CA GLU A 54 -3.98 -1.21 15.25
C GLU A 54 -5.25 -0.51 14.76
N ASP A 55 -5.19 0.81 14.56
CA ASP A 55 -6.31 1.58 14.03
C ASP A 55 -6.78 1.05 12.67
N THR A 56 -5.83 0.67 11.79
CA THR A 56 -6.16 0.18 10.46
C THR A 56 -6.83 -1.19 10.54
N VAL A 57 -6.30 -2.11 11.34
CA VAL A 57 -6.87 -3.45 11.52
C VAL A 57 -8.28 -3.35 12.11
N ASN A 58 -8.44 -2.63 13.22
CA ASN A 58 -9.74 -2.42 13.86
C ASN A 58 -10.76 -1.82 12.91
N PHE A 59 -10.34 -0.85 12.09
CA PHE A 59 -11.22 -0.25 11.11
C PHE A 59 -11.71 -1.22 10.04
N PHE A 60 -10.84 -2.10 9.55
CA PHE A 60 -11.25 -3.15 8.62
C PHE A 60 -12.24 -4.13 9.27
N GLU A 61 -12.01 -4.50 10.54
CA GLU A 61 -12.93 -5.35 11.29
C GLU A 61 -14.29 -4.68 11.50
N GLU A 62 -14.31 -3.42 11.94
CA GLU A 62 -15.54 -2.62 12.14
C GLU A 62 -16.34 -2.48 10.85
N GLN A 63 -15.67 -2.36 9.70
CA GLN A 63 -16.30 -2.24 8.38
C GLN A 63 -16.55 -3.61 7.72
N ASN A 64 -16.40 -4.72 8.48
CA ASN A 64 -16.55 -6.09 7.95
C ASN A 64 -15.77 -6.28 6.64
N TYR A 65 -14.50 -5.80 6.64
CA TYR A 65 -13.58 -5.87 5.50
C TYR A 65 -14.16 -5.34 4.18
N PHE A 66 -15.15 -4.44 4.27
CA PHE A 66 -15.90 -3.89 3.13
C PHE A 66 -16.50 -4.98 2.22
N GLY A 67 -16.84 -6.13 2.80
CA GLY A 67 -17.39 -7.29 2.07
C GLY A 67 -16.34 -8.14 1.34
N TYR A 68 -15.04 -7.82 1.47
CA TYR A 68 -13.98 -8.69 0.97
C TYR A 68 -13.75 -9.88 1.91
N ASP A 69 -13.31 -11.01 1.36
CA ASP A 69 -12.98 -12.17 2.19
C ASP A 69 -11.73 -11.86 3.06
N LYS A 70 -11.94 -11.86 4.37
CA LYS A 70 -10.89 -11.54 5.36
C LYS A 70 -9.68 -12.47 5.28
N ASP A 71 -9.84 -13.70 4.83
CA ASP A 71 -8.75 -14.68 4.74
C ASP A 71 -7.75 -14.30 3.64
N TYR A 72 -8.17 -13.43 2.72
CA TYR A 72 -7.33 -12.86 1.67
C TYR A 72 -6.72 -11.50 2.03
N ILE A 73 -6.98 -10.95 3.22
CA ILE A 73 -6.39 -9.69 3.67
C ILE A 73 -5.37 -9.96 4.77
N LYS A 74 -4.14 -9.46 4.59
CA LYS A 74 -3.07 -9.55 5.58
C LYS A 74 -2.48 -8.16 5.82
N PHE A 75 -2.18 -7.86 7.08
CA PHE A 75 -1.52 -6.62 7.48
C PHE A 75 -0.08 -6.91 7.89
N PHE A 76 0.81 -5.98 7.59
CA PHE A 76 2.20 -6.04 8.04
C PHE A 76 2.76 -4.64 8.30
N VAL A 77 3.70 -4.55 9.21
CA VAL A 77 4.27 -3.26 9.63
C VAL A 77 5.54 -2.97 8.84
N GLN A 78 5.65 -1.75 8.33
CA GLN A 78 6.85 -1.28 7.63
C GLN A 78 8.02 -1.13 8.59
N GLU A 79 9.23 -1.27 8.06
CA GLU A 79 10.44 -0.98 8.81
C GLU A 79 10.57 0.52 9.09
N MET A 80 11.11 0.82 10.26
CA MET A 80 11.45 2.17 10.68
C MET A 80 12.96 2.38 10.60
N ALA A 81 13.38 3.57 10.24
CA ALA A 81 14.78 3.97 10.20
C ALA A 81 15.02 5.16 11.14
N PRO A 82 16.20 5.25 11.78
CA PRO A 82 16.57 6.42 12.56
C PRO A 82 16.61 7.68 11.70
N SER A 83 16.02 8.75 12.21
CA SER A 83 16.08 10.07 11.58
C SER A 83 17.41 10.73 11.91
N CYS A 84 18.03 11.39 10.92
CA CYS A 84 19.27 12.13 11.10
C CYS A 84 19.23 13.48 10.38
N ASP A 85 20.11 14.40 10.77
CA ASP A 85 20.35 15.63 10.05
C ASP A 85 21.26 15.41 8.81
N TYR A 86 21.53 16.49 8.06
CA TYR A 86 22.39 16.43 6.87
C TYR A 86 23.86 16.09 7.16
N ASN A 87 24.28 16.12 8.44
CA ASN A 87 25.62 15.75 8.88
C ASN A 87 25.66 14.31 9.42
N GLY A 88 24.53 13.58 9.37
CA GLY A 88 24.41 12.22 9.88
C GLY A 88 24.21 12.12 11.39
N LYS A 89 23.98 13.23 12.09
CA LYS A 89 23.68 13.24 13.52
C LYS A 89 22.25 12.75 13.75
N LEU A 90 22.09 11.73 14.59
CA LEU A 90 20.80 11.14 14.93
C LEU A 90 19.93 12.12 15.72
N TYR A 91 18.65 12.16 15.37
CA TYR A 91 17.64 12.84 16.18
C TYR A 91 17.16 11.95 17.31
N MET A 92 16.96 12.57 18.48
CA MET A 92 16.39 11.91 19.64
C MET A 92 14.97 12.43 19.85
N GLU A 93 14.03 11.51 20.13
CA GLU A 93 12.67 11.84 20.53
C GLU A 93 12.60 12.08 22.06
N ALA A 94 13.44 11.36 22.80
CA ALA A 94 13.66 11.54 24.24
C ALA A 94 15.14 11.30 24.57
N LYS A 95 15.53 11.45 25.84
CA LYS A 95 16.92 11.36 26.28
C LYS A 95 17.63 10.05 25.87
N ASP A 96 16.88 8.98 25.81
CA ASP A 96 17.35 7.60 25.53
C ASP A 96 16.58 6.94 24.36
N THR A 97 15.80 7.71 23.62
CA THR A 97 14.92 7.20 22.56
C THR A 97 15.23 7.87 21.23
N LEU A 98 15.62 7.09 20.25
CA LEU A 98 15.84 7.57 18.88
C LEU A 98 14.53 8.01 18.21
N SER A 99 14.59 9.13 17.52
CA SER A 99 13.53 9.51 16.60
C SER A 99 13.57 8.60 15.37
N LEU A 100 12.47 7.90 15.13
CA LEU A 100 12.32 6.97 14.02
C LEU A 100 11.33 7.52 12.99
N SER A 101 11.62 7.28 11.73
CA SER A 101 10.72 7.57 10.62
C SER A 101 10.54 6.35 9.72
N PRO A 102 9.43 6.27 8.98
CA PRO A 102 9.24 5.21 7.99
C PRO A 102 10.41 5.16 7.01
N ASN A 103 10.92 3.95 6.75
CA ASN A 103 12.03 3.73 5.80
C ASN A 103 11.63 3.95 4.33
N GLY A 104 10.47 4.55 4.10
CA GLY A 104 9.93 4.85 2.78
C GLY A 104 9.25 3.66 2.09
N ASN A 105 8.58 3.97 0.99
CA ASN A 105 7.81 2.96 0.27
C ASN A 105 8.67 1.87 -0.37
N GLY A 106 9.95 2.12 -0.66
CA GLY A 106 10.87 1.12 -1.20
C GLY A 106 11.14 -0.07 -0.27
N GLY A 107 10.93 0.10 1.03
CA GLY A 107 11.09 -0.95 2.04
C GLY A 107 9.94 -1.96 2.14
N TRP A 108 8.92 -1.87 1.30
CA TRP A 108 7.74 -2.74 1.40
C TRP A 108 8.09 -4.22 1.30
N PHE A 109 8.99 -4.59 0.38
CA PHE A 109 9.32 -5.99 0.15
C PHE A 109 10.13 -6.60 1.31
N SER A 110 11.12 -5.87 1.84
CA SER A 110 11.87 -6.32 3.02
C SER A 110 10.97 -6.46 4.25
N SER A 111 10.03 -5.52 4.45
CA SER A 111 9.06 -5.58 5.54
C SER A 111 8.11 -6.78 5.40
N LEU A 112 7.66 -7.08 4.19
CA LEU A 112 6.81 -8.23 3.88
C LEU A 112 7.54 -9.56 4.14
N ILE A 113 8.83 -9.67 3.77
CA ILE A 113 9.68 -10.81 4.07
C ILE A 113 9.82 -11.00 5.59
N LYS A 114 10.14 -9.93 6.32
CA LYS A 114 10.30 -9.96 7.77
C LYS A 114 9.02 -10.34 8.51
N ALA A 115 7.87 -9.95 7.98
CA ALA A 115 6.56 -10.37 8.46
C ALA A 115 6.25 -11.86 8.18
N GLY A 116 7.09 -12.58 7.44
CA GLY A 116 6.91 -14.00 7.11
C GLY A 116 5.86 -14.26 6.03
N LEU A 117 5.38 -13.23 5.35
CA LEU A 117 4.28 -13.33 4.38
C LEU A 117 4.67 -13.97 3.04
N ILE A 118 5.97 -14.14 2.77
CA ILE A 118 6.45 -14.89 1.59
C ILE A 118 5.93 -16.33 1.58
N LYS A 119 5.77 -16.94 2.76
CA LYS A 119 5.22 -18.27 2.88
C LYS A 119 3.76 -18.30 2.38
N ASP A 120 2.92 -17.36 2.83
CA ASP A 120 1.52 -17.25 2.39
C ASP A 120 1.41 -16.99 0.88
N ILE A 121 2.28 -16.12 0.34
CA ILE A 121 2.37 -15.83 -1.10
C ILE A 121 2.65 -17.11 -1.90
N ASN A 122 3.65 -17.89 -1.48
CA ASN A 122 4.03 -19.13 -2.16
C ASN A 122 2.96 -20.21 -2.04
N GLU A 123 2.36 -20.38 -0.86
CA GLU A 123 1.30 -21.36 -0.62
C GLU A 123 0.04 -21.08 -1.45
N ARG A 124 -0.23 -19.79 -1.73
CA ARG A 124 -1.34 -19.37 -2.61
C ARG A 124 -0.98 -19.43 -4.10
N GLY A 125 0.24 -19.76 -4.47
CA GLY A 125 0.69 -19.80 -5.86
C GLY A 125 0.72 -18.43 -6.54
N VAL A 126 0.97 -17.36 -5.79
CA VAL A 126 1.05 -16.01 -6.35
C VAL A 126 2.35 -15.86 -7.12
N GLU A 127 2.25 -15.57 -8.41
CA GLU A 127 3.40 -15.38 -9.32
C GLU A 127 3.72 -13.89 -9.56
N TRP A 128 2.72 -13.01 -9.44
CA TRP A 128 2.84 -11.59 -9.72
C TRP A 128 2.36 -10.75 -8.55
N LEU A 129 3.08 -9.67 -8.25
CA LEU A 129 2.71 -8.70 -7.22
C LEU A 129 2.37 -7.36 -7.87
N ASN A 130 1.15 -6.88 -7.62
CA ASN A 130 0.74 -5.54 -8.01
C ASN A 130 0.95 -4.58 -6.83
N VAL A 131 1.91 -3.68 -6.95
CA VAL A 131 2.25 -2.71 -5.90
C VAL A 131 1.59 -1.37 -6.20
N PHE A 132 0.90 -0.81 -5.21
CA PHE A 132 0.18 0.44 -5.37
C PHE A 132 0.11 1.26 -4.06
N SER A 133 -0.25 2.52 -4.17
CA SER A 133 -0.42 3.42 -3.02
C SER A 133 -1.89 3.65 -2.72
N VAL A 134 -2.22 3.77 -1.42
CA VAL A 134 -3.57 4.08 -0.94
C VAL A 134 -4.11 5.41 -1.50
N ASP A 135 -3.22 6.33 -1.88
CA ASP A 135 -3.59 7.65 -2.41
C ASP A 135 -4.12 7.59 -3.85
N ASN A 136 -3.77 6.53 -4.59
CA ASN A 136 -4.16 6.40 -6.00
C ASN A 136 -5.43 5.55 -6.15
N VAL A 137 -6.57 6.14 -5.85
CA VAL A 137 -7.88 5.47 -5.88
C VAL A 137 -8.46 5.26 -7.29
N LEU A 138 -7.90 5.91 -8.29
CA LEU A 138 -8.36 5.79 -9.68
C LEU A 138 -7.66 4.67 -10.46
N GLN A 139 -6.65 4.05 -9.88
CA GLN A 139 -5.98 2.93 -10.52
C GLN A 139 -6.85 1.68 -10.52
N ARG A 140 -6.77 0.88 -11.57
CA ARG A 140 -7.32 -0.46 -11.59
C ARG A 140 -6.28 -1.41 -10.97
N ILE A 141 -6.61 -1.93 -9.78
CA ILE A 141 -5.74 -2.84 -9.03
C ILE A 141 -5.78 -4.22 -9.69
N ALA A 142 -4.61 -4.86 -9.80
CA ALA A 142 -4.47 -6.19 -10.43
C ALA A 142 -5.15 -6.30 -11.80
N ASP A 143 -5.09 -5.22 -12.59
CA ASP A 143 -5.68 -5.12 -13.91
C ASP A 143 -5.22 -6.27 -14.83
N PRO A 144 -6.12 -7.19 -15.25
CA PRO A 144 -5.72 -8.36 -16.04
C PRO A 144 -5.07 -7.99 -17.37
N VAL A 145 -5.48 -6.89 -17.97
CA VAL A 145 -4.90 -6.41 -19.23
C VAL A 145 -3.46 -5.96 -19.01
N PHE A 146 -3.20 -5.21 -17.95
CA PHE A 146 -1.85 -4.74 -17.65
C PHE A 146 -0.92 -5.88 -17.22
N VAL A 147 -1.40 -6.78 -16.38
CA VAL A 147 -0.64 -7.98 -15.95
C VAL A 147 -0.35 -8.86 -17.17
N GLY A 148 -1.36 -9.15 -17.99
CA GLY A 148 -1.21 -9.94 -19.21
C GLY A 148 -0.21 -9.33 -20.18
N ALA A 149 -0.28 -8.02 -20.45
CA ALA A 149 0.67 -7.32 -21.31
C ALA A 149 2.10 -7.37 -20.75
N THR A 150 2.28 -7.31 -19.44
CA THR A 150 3.60 -7.45 -18.81
C THR A 150 4.17 -8.85 -19.01
N ILE A 151 3.35 -9.88 -18.81
CA ILE A 151 3.73 -11.28 -19.02
C ILE A 151 4.10 -11.50 -20.49
N GLU A 152 3.27 -11.05 -21.41
CA GLU A 152 3.44 -11.24 -22.84
C GLU A 152 4.69 -10.54 -23.40
N SER A 153 5.08 -9.40 -22.79
CA SER A 153 6.32 -8.71 -23.12
C SER A 153 7.59 -9.45 -22.70
N GLY A 154 7.49 -10.51 -21.90
CA GLY A 154 8.63 -11.24 -21.32
C GLY A 154 9.39 -10.46 -20.26
N CYS A 155 8.84 -9.34 -19.78
CA CYS A 155 9.47 -8.53 -18.75
C CYS A 155 9.14 -9.06 -17.35
N VAL A 156 10.10 -8.97 -16.42
CA VAL A 156 9.91 -9.33 -15.01
C VAL A 156 9.17 -8.27 -14.20
N SER A 157 9.00 -7.08 -14.76
CA SER A 157 8.24 -5.99 -14.15
C SER A 157 7.65 -5.06 -15.19
N GLY A 158 6.52 -4.44 -14.86
CA GLY A 158 5.88 -3.39 -15.64
C GLY A 158 5.46 -2.22 -14.75
N SER A 159 5.39 -1.02 -15.29
CA SER A 159 4.93 0.16 -14.57
C SER A 159 3.96 0.98 -15.39
N LYS A 160 2.83 1.35 -14.79
CA LYS A 160 1.95 2.38 -15.35
C LYS A 160 2.49 3.75 -14.95
N VAL A 161 2.76 4.58 -15.93
CA VAL A 161 3.32 5.93 -15.74
C VAL A 161 2.47 6.99 -16.40
N VAL A 162 2.55 8.21 -15.92
CA VAL A 162 1.97 9.39 -16.54
C VAL A 162 3.08 10.39 -16.82
N ARG A 163 2.89 11.18 -17.89
CA ARG A 163 3.82 12.27 -18.19
C ARG A 163 3.62 13.39 -17.17
N LYS A 164 4.74 13.90 -16.60
CA LYS A 164 4.69 15.09 -15.75
C LYS A 164 4.12 16.28 -16.51
N CYS A 165 3.25 17.03 -15.87
CA CYS A 165 2.74 18.29 -16.41
C CYS A 165 3.83 19.37 -16.43
N ASP A 166 4.72 19.35 -15.42
CA ASP A 166 5.82 20.29 -15.22
C ASP A 166 7.05 19.54 -14.71
N PRO A 167 8.29 19.88 -15.14
CA PRO A 167 9.52 19.24 -14.64
C PRO A 167 9.71 19.33 -13.12
N TYR A 168 9.16 20.36 -12.48
CA TYR A 168 9.25 20.57 -11.05
C TYR A 168 8.13 19.91 -10.25
N GLU A 169 7.18 19.25 -10.93
CA GLU A 169 6.13 18.49 -10.29
C GLU A 169 6.71 17.43 -9.34
N ARG A 170 6.27 17.47 -8.07
CA ARG A 170 6.78 16.60 -7.00
C ARG A 170 6.12 15.22 -7.01
N VAL A 171 6.38 14.46 -8.06
CA VAL A 171 5.95 13.07 -8.24
C VAL A 171 7.16 12.18 -8.51
N GLY A 172 6.98 10.87 -8.37
CA GLY A 172 8.02 9.90 -8.70
C GLY A 172 8.52 10.07 -10.14
N ALA A 173 9.78 9.75 -10.36
CA ALA A 173 10.39 9.76 -11.69
C ALA A 173 10.99 8.39 -12.00
N MET A 174 10.89 7.98 -13.28
CA MET A 174 11.63 6.81 -13.76
C MET A 174 13.10 7.20 -13.89
N CYS A 175 13.97 6.34 -13.35
CA CYS A 175 15.42 6.47 -13.47
C CYS A 175 15.96 5.25 -14.23
N LEU A 176 17.01 5.47 -15.04
CA LEU A 176 17.78 4.41 -15.68
C LEU A 176 18.88 3.94 -14.77
#